data_f6b1b250c12c95dbd3506fb48aa7e7cf
#
_entry.id   f6b1b250c12c95dbd3506fb48aa7e7cf
#
_cell.length_a   1.000
_cell.length_b   1.000
_cell.length_c   1.000
_cell.angle_alpha   90.00
_cell.angle_beta   90.00
_cell.angle_gamma   90.00
#
_symmetry.space_group_name_H-M   'P 1'
#
loop_
_entity.id
_entity.type
_entity.pdbx_description
1 polymer ?
#
loop_
_entity_poly.entity_id
_entity_poly.type
_entity_poly.pdbx_seq_one_letter_code
_entity_poly.pdbx_strand_id
1 'polypeptide(L)'
;MTWKAMSAERACDLVDFWAGAPWPQTPEQVQQLGTQVGWTPDDDEMMDNPVDRLSESAVPIATMPSGETASFSFWATDVVRELGAEADEFLDDQYALLVRQGTQRWGRAEQSDADGPSAQWDLDGGSRVVASRGRRSVTVEFTTPQYAQVLRELGE
;
A
#
# COMPACT_ATOMS: atom_id res chain seq x y z
N MET A 1 15.61 13.46 -15.89
CA MET A 1 14.21 13.60 -15.45
C MET A 1 14.10 13.22 -13.99
N THR A 2 13.32 13.95 -13.20
CA THR A 2 13.25 13.75 -11.76
C THR A 2 11.88 13.22 -11.36
N TRP A 3 11.83 12.02 -10.82
CA TRP A 3 10.62 11.44 -10.26
C TRP A 3 10.64 11.54 -8.74
N LYS A 4 9.46 11.59 -8.14
CA LYS A 4 9.31 11.66 -6.69
C LYS A 4 8.88 10.31 -6.12
N ALA A 5 9.23 10.09 -4.88
CA ALA A 5 8.80 8.94 -4.11
C ALA A 5 8.62 9.37 -2.66
N MET A 6 7.67 8.75 -1.95
CA MET A 6 7.67 8.88 -0.50
C MET A 6 8.83 8.05 0.04
N SER A 7 9.38 8.44 1.18
CA SER A 7 10.44 7.64 1.80
C SER A 7 9.92 6.27 2.20
N ALA A 8 10.79 5.29 2.24
CA ALA A 8 10.42 3.95 2.72
C ALA A 8 9.91 4.01 4.16
N GLU A 9 10.49 4.88 5.00
CA GLU A 9 10.02 5.08 6.37
C GLU A 9 8.59 5.59 6.39
N ARG A 10 8.27 6.58 5.56
CA ARG A 10 6.92 7.15 5.47
C ARG A 10 5.92 6.09 5.05
N ALA A 11 6.25 5.29 4.03
CA ALA A 11 5.37 4.22 3.55
C ALA A 11 5.10 3.21 4.67
N CYS A 12 6.14 2.80 5.38
CA CYS A 12 5.98 1.85 6.49
C CYS A 12 5.25 2.46 7.69
N ASP A 13 5.44 3.75 7.96
CA ASP A 13 4.68 4.45 9.00
C ASP A 13 3.18 4.45 8.69
N LEU A 14 2.82 4.66 7.43
CA LEU A 14 1.42 4.58 6.99
C LEU A 14 0.85 3.18 7.23
N VAL A 15 1.60 2.15 6.87
CA VAL A 15 1.18 0.76 7.08
C VAL A 15 1.00 0.47 8.58
N ASP A 16 1.95 0.89 9.41
CA ASP A 16 1.85 0.69 10.86
C ASP A 16 0.65 1.42 11.47
N PHE A 17 0.36 2.62 10.98
CA PHE A 17 -0.84 3.35 11.39
C PHE A 17 -2.11 2.53 11.12
N TRP A 18 -2.24 2.00 9.91
CA TRP A 18 -3.41 1.21 9.54
C TRP A 18 -3.46 -0.14 10.24
N ALA A 19 -2.30 -0.78 10.42
CA ALA A 19 -2.24 -2.05 11.15
C ALA A 19 -2.68 -1.88 12.61
N GLY A 20 -2.42 -0.72 13.21
CA GLY A 20 -2.83 -0.41 14.58
C GLY A 20 -4.26 0.12 14.71
N ALA A 21 -4.96 0.32 13.60
CA ALA A 21 -6.32 0.82 13.62
C ALA A 21 -7.31 -0.25 14.12
N PRO A 22 -8.47 0.16 14.66
CA PRO A 22 -9.49 -0.81 15.05
C PRO A 22 -10.22 -1.37 13.83
N TRP A 23 -10.16 -2.66 13.63
CA TRP A 23 -10.83 -3.36 12.53
C TRP A 23 -11.92 -4.27 13.07
N PRO A 24 -13.05 -4.52 12.37
CA PRO A 24 -13.38 -4.05 11.02
C PRO A 24 -13.89 -2.60 10.98
N GLN A 25 -13.86 -2.00 9.79
CA GLN A 25 -14.38 -0.65 9.54
C GLN A 25 -15.07 -0.59 8.19
N THR A 26 -16.07 0.28 8.06
CA THR A 26 -16.68 0.60 6.77
C THR A 26 -15.76 1.55 6.01
N PRO A 27 -15.92 1.69 4.68
CA PRO A 27 -15.13 2.68 3.91
C PRO A 27 -15.27 4.10 4.46
N GLU A 28 -16.45 4.48 4.92
CA GLU A 28 -16.68 5.80 5.51
C GLU A 28 -15.84 6.00 6.78
N GLN A 29 -15.77 4.98 7.64
CA GLN A 29 -14.95 5.03 8.84
C GLN A 29 -13.45 5.11 8.49
N VAL A 30 -13.03 4.37 7.45
CA VAL A 30 -11.64 4.42 6.97
C VAL A 30 -11.31 5.82 6.44
N GLN A 31 -12.20 6.43 5.65
CA GLN A 31 -12.02 7.79 5.16
C GLN A 31 -11.86 8.77 6.31
N GLN A 32 -12.66 8.63 7.36
CA GLN A 32 -12.59 9.51 8.51
C GLN A 32 -11.28 9.33 9.28
N LEU A 33 -10.86 8.08 9.48
CA LEU A 33 -9.61 7.78 10.18
C LEU A 33 -8.40 8.26 9.37
N GLY A 34 -8.45 8.19 8.06
CA GLY A 34 -7.38 8.63 7.16
C GLY A 34 -7.01 10.10 7.33
N THR A 35 -7.92 10.92 7.85
CA THR A 35 -7.63 12.34 8.11
C THR A 35 -6.50 12.52 9.12
N GLN A 36 -6.26 11.54 9.99
CA GLN A 36 -5.17 11.59 10.96
C GLN A 36 -3.79 11.49 10.32
N VAL A 37 -3.69 10.93 9.11
CA VAL A 37 -2.42 10.87 8.36
C VAL A 37 -2.39 11.90 7.23
N GLY A 38 -3.34 12.82 7.22
CA GLY A 38 -3.41 13.89 6.23
C GLY A 38 -4.10 13.50 4.93
N TRP A 39 -4.68 12.32 4.85
CA TRP A 39 -5.47 11.90 3.71
C TRP A 39 -6.87 12.51 3.80
N THR A 40 -7.47 12.77 2.67
CA THR A 40 -8.80 13.40 2.62
C THR A 40 -9.82 12.44 2.01
N PRO A 41 -11.06 12.46 2.53
CA PRO A 41 -12.14 11.71 1.87
C PRO A 41 -12.36 12.26 0.46
N ASP A 42 -12.57 11.36 -0.48
CA ASP A 42 -13.00 11.70 -1.83
C ASP A 42 -14.33 10.97 -2.03
N ASP A 43 -14.77 10.74 -3.25
CA ASP A 43 -16.02 10.05 -3.54
C ASP A 43 -16.23 8.82 -2.65
N ASP A 44 -17.39 8.19 -2.73
CA ASP A 44 -17.66 6.94 -2.04
C ASP A 44 -16.54 5.94 -2.30
N GLU A 45 -16.01 5.33 -1.25
CA GLU A 45 -14.97 4.31 -1.36
C GLU A 45 -13.62 4.80 -1.92
N MET A 46 -13.33 6.11 -1.77
CA MET A 46 -12.05 6.67 -2.20
C MET A 46 -11.49 7.60 -1.14
N MET A 47 -10.16 7.63 -1.06
CA MET A 47 -9.41 8.65 -0.32
C MET A 47 -8.43 9.31 -1.28
N ASP A 48 -7.89 10.45 -0.88
CA ASP A 48 -6.85 11.14 -1.62
C ASP A 48 -5.69 11.43 -0.67
N ASN A 49 -4.46 11.25 -1.17
CA ASN A 49 -3.25 11.56 -0.40
C ASN A 49 -2.58 12.81 -0.97
N PRO A 50 -2.91 14.01 -0.45
CA PRO A 50 -2.28 15.24 -0.92
C PRO A 50 -0.92 15.51 -0.28
N VAL A 51 -0.54 14.74 0.73
CA VAL A 51 0.64 15.01 1.56
C VAL A 51 1.93 14.77 0.80
N ASP A 52 2.03 13.64 0.13
CA ASP A 52 3.30 13.21 -0.49
C ASP A 52 3.51 13.81 -1.88
N ARG A 53 2.50 14.45 -2.45
CA ARG A 53 2.56 15.19 -3.72
C ARG A 53 3.09 14.36 -4.88
N LEU A 54 2.69 13.11 -4.94
CA LEU A 54 3.03 12.24 -6.06
C LEU A 54 2.10 12.51 -7.25
N SER A 55 2.50 12.04 -8.42
CA SER A 55 1.72 12.24 -9.64
C SER A 55 0.33 11.62 -9.58
N GLU A 56 0.18 10.55 -8.79
CA GLU A 56 -1.10 9.92 -8.51
C GLU A 56 -1.32 9.91 -7.00
N SER A 57 -2.50 10.30 -6.58
CA SER A 57 -2.80 10.47 -5.16
C SER A 57 -4.03 9.69 -4.69
N ALA A 58 -4.79 9.10 -5.60
CA ALA A 58 -6.01 8.37 -5.26
C ALA A 58 -5.71 7.11 -4.46
N VAL A 59 -6.52 6.86 -3.44
CA VAL A 59 -6.45 5.65 -2.61
C VAL A 59 -7.79 4.96 -2.68
N PRO A 60 -7.98 4.03 -3.65
CA PRO A 60 -9.24 3.32 -3.78
C PRO A 60 -9.42 2.32 -2.64
N ILE A 61 -10.64 2.21 -2.16
CA ILE A 61 -11.02 1.30 -1.08
C ILE A 61 -11.87 0.18 -1.66
N ALA A 62 -11.45 -1.07 -1.47
CA ALA A 62 -12.23 -2.24 -1.85
C ALA A 62 -13.03 -2.72 -0.65
N THR A 63 -14.25 -3.22 -0.90
CA THR A 63 -15.14 -3.70 0.14
C THR A 63 -15.45 -5.18 -0.02
N MET A 64 -15.77 -5.82 1.10
CA MET A 64 -16.30 -7.18 1.13
C MET A 64 -17.82 -7.15 0.91
N PRO A 65 -18.44 -8.30 0.58
CA PRO A 65 -19.92 -8.35 0.44
C PRO A 65 -20.67 -7.85 1.67
N SER A 66 -20.07 -7.92 2.86
CA SER A 66 -20.64 -7.41 4.10
C SER A 66 -20.70 -5.88 4.16
N GLY A 67 -20.00 -5.19 3.26
CA GLY A 67 -19.84 -3.73 3.32
C GLY A 67 -18.63 -3.28 4.11
N GLU A 68 -17.92 -4.21 4.75
CA GLU A 68 -16.68 -3.88 5.47
C GLU A 68 -15.52 -3.71 4.51
N THR A 69 -14.55 -2.88 4.90
CA THR A 69 -13.36 -2.65 4.09
C THR A 69 -12.53 -3.92 3.95
N ALA A 70 -12.18 -4.28 2.71
CA ALA A 70 -11.31 -5.40 2.42
C ALA A 70 -9.86 -4.98 2.34
N SER A 71 -9.58 -3.91 1.56
CA SER A 71 -8.23 -3.46 1.31
C SER A 71 -8.25 -2.05 0.72
N PHE A 72 -7.08 -1.42 0.72
CA PHE A 72 -6.85 -0.20 -0.04
C PHE A 72 -5.37 -0.12 -0.39
N SER A 73 -5.06 0.58 -1.46
CA SER A 73 -3.69 0.71 -1.92
C SER A 73 -3.33 2.17 -2.16
N PHE A 74 -2.05 2.48 -1.97
CA PHE A 74 -1.55 3.82 -2.22
C PHE A 74 -0.26 3.77 -3.03
N TRP A 75 0.04 4.87 -3.69
CA TRP A 75 1.24 5.03 -4.49
C TRP A 75 2.41 5.39 -3.59
N ALA A 76 3.53 4.70 -3.77
CA ALA A 76 4.77 5.01 -3.06
C ALA A 76 5.71 5.85 -3.93
N THR A 77 5.48 5.87 -5.25
CA THR A 77 6.27 6.65 -6.21
C THR A 77 5.35 7.37 -7.18
N ASP A 78 5.92 8.33 -7.91
CA ASP A 78 5.27 8.84 -9.13
C ASP A 78 5.02 7.69 -10.10
N VAL A 79 4.03 7.87 -10.96
CA VAL A 79 3.83 7.00 -12.12
C VAL A 79 4.78 7.48 -13.22
N VAL A 80 5.70 6.63 -13.64
CA VAL A 80 6.66 6.95 -14.68
C VAL A 80 5.97 6.85 -16.05
N ARG A 81 5.98 7.93 -16.81
CA ARG A 81 5.31 7.98 -18.11
C ARG A 81 6.15 7.39 -19.22
N GLU A 82 7.45 7.68 -19.22
CA GLU A 82 8.40 7.17 -20.21
C GLU A 82 9.20 6.02 -19.64
N LEU A 83 9.09 4.86 -20.26
CA LEU A 83 9.83 3.67 -19.85
C LEU A 83 11.26 3.74 -20.40
N GLY A 84 12.21 3.12 -19.70
CA GLY A 84 13.59 3.08 -20.08
C GLY A 84 14.48 2.70 -18.91
N ALA A 85 15.78 2.65 -19.13
CA ALA A 85 16.75 2.22 -18.13
C ALA A 85 16.75 3.09 -16.86
N GLU A 86 16.63 4.42 -17.01
CA GLU A 86 16.56 5.34 -15.87
C GLU A 86 15.33 5.09 -15.01
N ALA A 87 14.16 4.92 -15.65
CA ALA A 87 12.92 4.64 -14.97
C ALA A 87 12.98 3.32 -14.23
N ASP A 88 13.51 2.28 -14.89
CA ASP A 88 13.67 0.97 -14.27
C ASP A 88 14.58 1.03 -13.06
N GLU A 89 15.70 1.73 -13.15
CA GLU A 89 16.62 1.90 -12.03
C GLU A 89 15.95 2.63 -10.87
N PHE A 90 15.22 3.71 -11.15
CA PHE A 90 14.48 4.44 -10.12
C PHE A 90 13.48 3.54 -9.41
N LEU A 91 12.64 2.83 -10.15
CA LEU A 91 11.60 1.97 -9.57
C LEU A 91 12.22 0.80 -8.80
N ASP A 92 13.27 0.18 -9.34
CA ASP A 92 13.96 -0.91 -8.67
C ASP A 92 14.58 -0.45 -7.35
N ASP A 93 15.20 0.74 -7.34
CA ASP A 93 15.81 1.30 -6.14
C ASP A 93 14.76 1.60 -5.06
N GLN A 94 13.65 2.21 -5.46
CA GLN A 94 12.57 2.54 -4.51
C GLN A 94 11.92 1.28 -3.95
N TYR A 95 11.70 0.27 -4.79
CA TYR A 95 11.18 -1.01 -4.34
C TYR A 95 12.14 -1.67 -3.34
N ALA A 96 13.44 -1.69 -3.66
CA ALA A 96 14.44 -2.29 -2.78
C ALA A 96 14.51 -1.60 -1.41
N LEU A 97 14.44 -0.26 -1.39
CA LEU A 97 14.41 0.51 -0.13
C LEU A 97 13.18 0.17 0.70
N LEU A 98 12.03 0.05 0.05
CA LEU A 98 10.79 -0.29 0.72
C LEU A 98 10.83 -1.70 1.33
N VAL A 99 11.32 -2.67 0.57
CA VAL A 99 11.48 -4.06 1.05
C VAL A 99 12.44 -4.12 2.23
N ARG A 100 13.55 -3.36 2.15
CA ARG A 100 14.52 -3.29 3.26
C ARG A 100 13.86 -2.75 4.53
N GLN A 101 13.15 -1.64 4.42
CA GLN A 101 12.51 -1.02 5.56
C GLN A 101 11.42 -1.92 6.16
N GLY A 102 10.61 -2.54 5.30
CA GLY A 102 9.59 -3.49 5.74
C GLY A 102 10.19 -4.69 6.44
N THR A 103 11.30 -5.21 5.93
CA THR A 103 12.00 -6.34 6.54
C THR A 103 12.52 -5.99 7.93
N GLN A 104 13.03 -4.76 8.11
CA GLN A 104 13.49 -4.29 9.42
C GLN A 104 12.34 -4.18 10.43
N ARG A 105 11.15 -3.78 9.97
CA ARG A 105 9.99 -3.58 10.86
C ARG A 105 9.17 -4.84 11.09
N TRP A 106 8.97 -5.65 10.05
CA TRP A 106 7.99 -6.73 10.07
C TRP A 106 8.60 -8.11 9.86
N GLY A 107 9.89 -8.18 9.65
CA GLY A 107 10.57 -9.44 9.42
C GLY A 107 10.65 -9.80 7.94
N ARG A 108 10.99 -11.03 7.66
CA ARG A 108 11.22 -11.51 6.30
C ARG A 108 9.93 -11.53 5.47
N ALA A 109 9.99 -10.93 4.28
CA ALA A 109 8.87 -10.94 3.36
C ALA A 109 8.80 -12.25 2.58
N GLU A 110 7.60 -12.63 2.19
CA GLU A 110 7.39 -13.64 1.16
C GLU A 110 7.43 -12.91 -0.19
N GLN A 111 8.37 -13.30 -1.05
CA GLN A 111 8.58 -12.61 -2.32
C GLN A 111 8.09 -13.44 -3.50
N SER A 112 7.61 -12.75 -4.55
CA SER A 112 7.11 -13.36 -5.78
C SER A 112 7.47 -12.49 -6.97
N ASP A 113 7.67 -13.11 -8.13
CA ASP A 113 7.89 -12.43 -9.40
C ASP A 113 6.81 -12.78 -10.44
N ALA A 114 5.73 -13.43 -10.01
CA ALA A 114 4.70 -13.95 -10.93
C ALA A 114 4.08 -12.84 -11.79
N ASP A 115 3.77 -11.69 -11.19
CA ASP A 115 3.20 -10.53 -11.87
C ASP A 115 4.09 -9.30 -11.67
N GLY A 116 5.41 -9.49 -11.82
CA GLY A 116 6.41 -8.52 -11.44
C GLY A 116 6.82 -8.69 -9.98
N PRO A 117 7.90 -8.03 -9.55
CA PRO A 117 8.39 -8.19 -8.18
C PRO A 117 7.38 -7.72 -7.14
N SER A 118 7.13 -8.53 -6.14
CA SER A 118 6.30 -8.16 -4.99
C SER A 118 6.83 -8.79 -3.71
N ALA A 119 6.54 -8.14 -2.59
CA ALA A 119 6.91 -8.60 -1.26
C ALA A 119 5.69 -8.50 -0.35
N GLN A 120 5.41 -9.56 0.38
CA GLN A 120 4.25 -9.66 1.23
C GLN A 120 4.66 -9.94 2.65
N TRP A 121 4.02 -9.25 3.58
CA TRP A 121 4.17 -9.48 5.01
C TRP A 121 2.81 -9.70 5.64
N ASP A 122 2.72 -10.71 6.51
CA ASP A 122 1.59 -10.85 7.41
C ASP A 122 1.98 -10.17 8.72
N LEU A 123 1.17 -9.19 9.12
CA LEU A 123 1.48 -8.35 10.27
C LEU A 123 0.84 -8.89 11.55
N ASP A 124 1.37 -8.47 12.70
CA ASP A 124 0.75 -8.74 13.98
C ASP A 124 -0.67 -8.15 13.97
N GLY A 125 -1.62 -8.87 14.52
CA GLY A 125 -3.02 -8.45 14.46
C GLY A 125 -3.78 -8.98 13.27
N GLY A 126 -3.09 -9.60 12.31
CA GLY A 126 -3.74 -10.35 11.22
C GLY A 126 -3.84 -9.64 9.89
N SER A 127 -3.50 -8.36 9.81
CA SER A 127 -3.50 -7.65 8.52
C SER A 127 -2.33 -8.11 7.64
N ARG A 128 -2.39 -7.72 6.37
CA ARG A 128 -1.38 -8.08 5.38
C ARG A 128 -1.00 -6.85 4.58
N VAL A 129 0.27 -6.73 4.23
CA VAL A 129 0.75 -5.67 3.35
C VAL A 129 1.51 -6.27 2.19
N VAL A 130 1.30 -5.73 0.99
CA VAL A 130 2.00 -6.14 -0.22
C VAL A 130 2.61 -4.90 -0.86
N ALA A 131 3.93 -4.93 -1.04
CA ALA A 131 4.64 -3.93 -1.84
C ALA A 131 4.85 -4.51 -3.23
N SER A 132 4.53 -3.74 -4.26
CA SER A 132 4.63 -4.22 -5.64
C SER A 132 5.41 -3.25 -6.50
N ARG A 133 6.36 -3.80 -7.26
CA ARG A 133 7.09 -3.06 -8.29
C ARG A 133 6.35 -3.31 -9.61
N GLY A 134 5.41 -2.42 -9.91
CA GLY A 134 4.70 -2.47 -11.16
C GLY A 134 5.54 -1.92 -12.29
N ARG A 135 4.97 -1.94 -13.51
CA ARG A 135 5.69 -1.50 -14.70
C ARG A 135 6.05 -0.02 -14.65
N ARG A 136 5.23 0.81 -13.99
CA ARG A 136 5.38 2.27 -13.99
C ARG A 136 5.44 2.89 -12.61
N SER A 137 5.31 2.10 -11.56
CA SER A 137 5.24 2.65 -10.21
C SER A 137 5.49 1.57 -9.16
N VAL A 138 5.77 2.01 -7.94
CA VAL A 138 5.76 1.15 -6.76
C VAL A 138 4.52 1.49 -5.96
N THR A 139 3.76 0.47 -5.58
CA THR A 139 2.52 0.61 -4.81
C THR A 139 2.57 -0.23 -3.56
N VAL A 140 1.74 0.14 -2.59
CA VAL A 140 1.56 -0.58 -1.33
C VAL A 140 0.08 -0.86 -1.15
N GLU A 141 -0.26 -2.13 -0.93
CA GLU A 141 -1.63 -2.51 -0.62
C GLU A 141 -1.71 -2.98 0.82
N PHE A 142 -2.65 -2.41 1.57
CA PHE A 142 -2.98 -2.84 2.92
C PHE A 142 -4.27 -3.67 2.86
N THR A 143 -4.21 -4.89 3.43
CA THR A 143 -5.36 -5.79 3.51
C THR A 143 -5.77 -5.91 4.97
N THR A 144 -7.06 -5.68 5.25
CA THR A 144 -7.59 -5.75 6.60
C THR A 144 -7.47 -7.16 7.17
N PRO A 145 -7.45 -7.31 8.49
CA PRO A 145 -7.39 -8.65 9.10
C PRO A 145 -8.53 -9.56 8.63
N GLN A 146 -9.73 -9.01 8.45
CA GLN A 146 -10.89 -9.78 8.03
C GLN A 146 -10.72 -10.35 6.63
N TYR A 147 -10.27 -9.53 5.69
CA TYR A 147 -10.07 -9.99 4.32
C TYR A 147 -8.83 -10.87 4.19
N ALA A 148 -7.77 -10.56 4.94
CA ALA A 148 -6.58 -11.40 4.98
C ALA A 148 -6.93 -12.83 5.44
N GLN A 149 -7.83 -12.95 6.40
CA GLN A 149 -8.31 -14.26 6.86
C GLN A 149 -9.03 -15.02 5.75
N VAL A 150 -9.89 -14.33 4.97
CA VAL A 150 -10.57 -14.93 3.82
C VAL A 150 -9.54 -15.44 2.80
N LEU A 151 -8.53 -14.63 2.49
CA LEU A 151 -7.49 -15.03 1.55
C LEU A 151 -6.72 -16.27 2.04
N ARG A 152 -6.37 -16.31 3.33
CA ARG A 152 -5.69 -17.48 3.90
C ARG A 152 -6.53 -18.75 3.82
N GLU A 153 -7.83 -18.64 4.04
CA GLU A 153 -8.76 -19.78 3.93
C GLU A 153 -8.88 -20.27 2.49
N LEU A 154 -8.66 -19.40 1.52
CA LEU A 154 -8.65 -19.77 0.11
C LEU A 154 -7.26 -20.23 -0.37
N GLY A 155 -6.26 -20.22 0.51
CA GLY A 155 -4.90 -20.61 0.16
C GLY A 155 -4.10 -19.51 -0.55
N GLU A 156 -4.51 -18.27 -0.40
CA GLU A 156 -3.88 -17.13 -1.08
C GLU A 156 -3.09 -16.19 -0.17
#